data_7b442ab56725b6f9622872286a98539c
#
_entry.id   7b442ab56725b6f9622872286a98539c
#
_cell.length_a   1.000
_cell.length_b   1.000
_cell.length_c   1.000
_cell.angle_alpha   90.00
_cell.angle_beta   90.00
_cell.angle_gamma   90.00
#
_symmetry.space_group_name_H-M   'P 1'
#
loop_
_entity.id
_entity.type
_entity.pdbx_description
1 polymer ?
#
loop_
_entity_poly.entity_id
_entity_poly.type
_entity_poly.pdbx_seq_one_letter_code
_entity_poly.pdbx_strand_id
1 'polypeptide(L)'
;MSSLAILILTCNEEDNIVSVVENAKKCTDEVVVIDSGSTDRTVELAKEHGAKVAFRAWTNDFSAQRNFALEQTDADWVLYLDADERLNEELIIAVKRVVTSGQMDVQYAITRKSVAFDVTFSYGVLYPDHVSRMFPRKTVKWVNKVHEHPECSLPGKQLPGYIEHHTYKDW
;
A
#
# COMPACT_ATOMS: atom_id res chain seq x y z
N MET A 1 5.21 18.76 -11.21
CA MET A 1 4.25 17.73 -10.78
C MET A 1 5.02 16.61 -10.10
N SER A 2 4.60 16.19 -8.92
CA SER A 2 5.24 15.09 -8.19
C SER A 2 4.87 13.74 -8.79
N SER A 3 5.72 12.74 -8.58
CA SER A 3 5.47 11.35 -8.95
C SER A 3 5.05 10.50 -7.74
N LEU A 4 4.33 9.42 -7.99
CA LEU A 4 3.85 8.49 -6.97
C LEU A 4 4.20 7.06 -7.38
N ALA A 5 4.73 6.28 -6.43
CA ALA A 5 4.78 4.83 -6.52
C ALA A 5 3.88 4.20 -5.45
N ILE A 6 3.12 3.19 -5.83
CA ILE A 6 2.40 2.34 -4.88
C ILE A 6 3.22 1.06 -4.66
N LEU A 7 3.53 0.79 -3.39
CA LEU A 7 4.40 -0.30 -2.97
C LEU A 7 3.56 -1.40 -2.32
N ILE A 8 3.62 -2.61 -2.87
CA ILE A 8 2.79 -3.75 -2.44
C ILE A 8 3.70 -4.90 -2.00
N LEU A 9 3.53 -5.37 -0.77
CA LEU A 9 4.21 -6.56 -0.27
C LEU A 9 3.35 -7.80 -0.56
N THR A 10 3.97 -8.87 -1.08
CA THR A 10 3.27 -10.10 -1.43
C THR A 10 4.02 -11.37 -1.06
N CYS A 11 3.23 -12.41 -0.78
CA CYS A 11 3.67 -13.81 -0.74
C CYS A 11 2.46 -14.71 -0.96
N ASN A 12 2.44 -15.47 -2.06
CA ASN A 12 1.33 -16.37 -2.41
C ASN A 12 -0.05 -15.67 -2.41
N GLU A 13 -0.15 -14.60 -3.19
CA GLU A 13 -1.35 -13.76 -3.33
C GLU A 13 -1.95 -13.83 -4.75
N GLU A 14 -1.88 -14.97 -5.42
CA GLU A 14 -2.37 -15.10 -6.80
C GLU A 14 -3.85 -14.73 -6.95
N ASP A 15 -4.67 -14.94 -5.90
CA ASP A 15 -6.10 -14.59 -5.90
C ASP A 15 -6.35 -13.08 -5.79
N ASN A 16 -5.41 -12.33 -5.22
CA ASN A 16 -5.54 -10.89 -4.95
C ASN A 16 -4.71 -10.02 -5.87
N ILE A 17 -3.58 -10.54 -6.39
CA ILE A 17 -2.56 -9.71 -7.02
C ILE A 17 -3.06 -8.94 -8.23
N VAL A 18 -3.87 -9.53 -9.08
CA VAL A 18 -4.44 -8.85 -10.26
C VAL A 18 -5.31 -7.68 -9.83
N SER A 19 -6.24 -7.91 -8.91
CA SER A 19 -7.17 -6.90 -8.43
C SER A 19 -6.45 -5.74 -7.71
N VAL A 20 -5.45 -6.02 -6.87
CA VAL A 20 -4.73 -4.94 -6.17
C VAL A 20 -3.86 -4.13 -7.13
N VAL A 21 -3.21 -4.76 -8.10
CA VAL A 21 -2.41 -4.04 -9.11
C VAL A 21 -3.30 -3.17 -9.98
N GLU A 22 -4.43 -3.67 -10.47
CA GLU A 22 -5.39 -2.89 -11.25
C GLU A 22 -5.96 -1.72 -10.46
N ASN A 23 -6.28 -1.92 -9.19
CA ASN A 23 -6.73 -0.86 -8.29
C ASN A 23 -5.66 0.22 -8.11
N ALA A 24 -4.42 -0.16 -7.83
CA ALA A 24 -3.30 0.76 -7.68
C ALA A 24 -3.02 1.56 -8.97
N LYS A 25 -3.18 0.94 -10.12
CA LYS A 25 -3.02 1.58 -11.45
C LYS A 25 -4.01 2.71 -11.71
N LYS A 26 -5.11 2.79 -10.98
CA LYS A 26 -6.02 3.93 -11.03
C LYS A 26 -5.40 5.22 -10.45
N CYS A 27 -4.39 5.10 -9.59
CA CYS A 27 -3.68 6.23 -8.99
C CYS A 27 -2.40 6.61 -9.74
N THR A 28 -1.65 5.63 -10.22
CA THR A 28 -0.32 5.83 -10.79
C THR A 28 0.04 4.69 -11.74
N ASP A 29 0.92 4.99 -12.70
CA ASP A 29 1.50 3.95 -13.57
C ASP A 29 2.62 3.16 -12.86
N GLU A 30 3.21 3.70 -11.80
CA GLU A 30 4.31 3.05 -11.08
C GLU A 30 3.78 2.23 -9.90
N VAL A 31 3.59 0.95 -10.12
CA VAL A 31 3.23 -0.04 -9.10
C VAL A 31 4.39 -1.01 -8.94
N VAL A 32 4.91 -1.09 -7.71
CA VAL A 32 6.06 -1.95 -7.36
C VAL A 32 5.58 -3.03 -6.41
N VAL A 33 5.78 -4.27 -6.80
CA VAL A 33 5.45 -5.46 -5.99
C VAL A 33 6.75 -6.03 -5.43
N ILE A 34 6.82 -6.18 -4.12
CA ILE A 34 7.92 -6.83 -3.42
C ILE A 34 7.48 -8.24 -3.06
N ASP A 35 8.07 -9.21 -3.74
CA ASP A 35 7.76 -10.63 -3.52
C ASP A 35 8.76 -11.26 -2.56
N SER A 36 8.26 -11.98 -1.56
CA SER A 36 9.08 -12.63 -0.52
C SER A 36 9.33 -14.12 -0.76
N GLY A 37 8.97 -14.64 -1.92
CA GLY A 37 9.19 -16.03 -2.29
C GLY A 37 7.91 -16.78 -2.62
N SER A 38 7.02 -16.20 -3.42
CA SER A 38 5.80 -16.86 -3.89
C SER A 38 6.12 -18.11 -4.70
N THR A 39 5.37 -19.17 -4.45
CA THR A 39 5.44 -20.45 -5.18
C THR A 39 4.27 -20.64 -6.15
N ASP A 40 3.29 -19.76 -6.10
CA ASP A 40 2.14 -19.70 -6.99
C ASP A 40 2.37 -18.75 -8.17
N ARG A 41 1.31 -18.31 -8.86
CA ARG A 41 1.38 -17.43 -10.01
C ARG A 41 1.45 -15.93 -9.66
N THR A 42 1.67 -15.56 -8.40
CA THR A 42 1.67 -14.15 -7.96
C THR A 42 2.59 -13.27 -8.80
N VAL A 43 3.84 -13.65 -8.95
CA VAL A 43 4.86 -12.86 -9.69
C VAL A 43 4.51 -12.76 -11.17
N GLU A 44 4.13 -13.87 -11.80
CA GLU A 44 3.72 -13.90 -13.20
C GLU A 44 2.56 -12.93 -13.46
N LEU A 45 1.49 -13.03 -12.67
CA LEU A 45 0.29 -12.22 -12.80
C LEU A 45 0.57 -10.73 -12.53
N ALA A 46 1.41 -10.41 -11.55
CA ALA A 46 1.81 -9.04 -11.27
C ALA A 46 2.50 -8.40 -12.48
N LYS A 47 3.43 -9.10 -13.09
CA LYS A 47 4.14 -8.64 -14.30
C LYS A 47 3.21 -8.49 -15.49
N GLU A 48 2.31 -9.46 -15.73
CA GLU A 48 1.34 -9.41 -16.82
C GLU A 48 0.43 -8.18 -16.72
N HIS A 49 0.10 -7.75 -15.51
CA HIS A 49 -0.73 -6.56 -15.25
C HIS A 49 0.05 -5.26 -15.09
N GLY A 50 1.34 -5.27 -15.44
CA GLY A 50 2.16 -4.06 -15.57
C GLY A 50 2.81 -3.57 -14.28
N ALA A 51 2.91 -4.39 -13.24
CA ALA A 51 3.69 -4.08 -12.06
C ALA A 51 5.18 -4.38 -12.27
N LYS A 52 6.05 -3.56 -11.68
CA LYS A 52 7.45 -3.90 -11.49
C LYS A 52 7.54 -4.86 -10.30
N VAL A 53 8.22 -5.97 -10.44
CA VAL A 53 8.39 -6.94 -9.36
C VAL A 53 9.85 -7.00 -8.94
N ALA A 54 10.11 -6.88 -7.64
CA ALA A 54 11.41 -7.08 -7.03
C ALA A 54 11.31 -8.18 -5.96
N PHE A 55 12.33 -9.02 -5.87
CA PHE A 55 12.39 -10.11 -4.91
C PHE A 55 13.25 -9.72 -3.71
N ARG A 56 12.75 -10.02 -2.50
CA ARG A 56 13.53 -10.02 -1.27
C ARG A 56 13.07 -11.18 -0.40
N ALA A 57 13.98 -12.10 -0.11
CA ALA A 57 13.68 -13.26 0.72
C ALA A 57 13.11 -12.86 2.09
N TRP A 58 12.13 -13.59 2.58
CA TRP A 58 11.51 -13.35 3.88
C TRP A 58 12.49 -13.66 5.03
N THR A 59 12.67 -12.69 5.91
CA THR A 59 13.55 -12.79 7.08
C THR A 59 12.79 -12.54 8.40
N ASN A 60 11.49 -12.73 8.42
CA ASN A 60 10.62 -12.42 9.56
C ASN A 60 10.69 -10.93 9.99
N ASP A 61 10.81 -10.05 9.01
CA ASP A 61 11.00 -8.62 9.24
C ASP A 61 10.24 -7.80 8.19
N PHE A 62 9.06 -7.34 8.55
CA PHE A 62 8.24 -6.49 7.67
C PHE A 62 8.87 -5.12 7.43
N SER A 63 9.55 -4.55 8.44
CA SER A 63 10.24 -3.27 8.26
C SER A 63 11.33 -3.37 7.21
N ALA A 64 12.09 -4.46 7.21
CA ALA A 64 13.10 -4.69 6.18
C ALA A 64 12.48 -4.82 4.78
N GLN A 65 11.33 -5.49 4.64
CA GLN A 65 10.60 -5.57 3.36
C GLN A 65 10.11 -4.20 2.90
N ARG A 66 9.52 -3.41 3.79
CA ARG A 66 9.03 -2.07 3.47
C ARG A 66 10.14 -1.10 3.11
N ASN A 67 11.28 -1.15 3.82
CA ASN A 67 12.45 -0.33 3.51
C ASN A 67 13.09 -0.74 2.18
N PHE A 68 13.16 -2.02 1.89
CA PHE A 68 13.62 -2.51 0.58
C PHE A 68 12.73 -1.97 -0.56
N ALA A 69 11.43 -1.89 -0.33
CA ALA A 69 10.50 -1.32 -1.30
C ALA A 69 10.84 0.14 -1.65
N LEU A 70 11.27 0.94 -0.68
CA LEU A 70 11.69 2.33 -0.90
C LEU A 70 12.88 2.44 -1.86
N GLU A 71 13.76 1.45 -1.87
CA GLU A 71 14.93 1.41 -2.74
C GLU A 71 14.59 1.06 -4.19
N GLN A 72 13.38 0.57 -4.44
CA GLN A 72 12.94 0.12 -5.78
C GLN A 72 12.29 1.22 -6.60
N THR A 73 12.22 2.44 -6.10
CA THR A 73 11.59 3.57 -6.78
C THR A 73 12.33 4.87 -6.51
N ASP A 74 12.27 5.79 -7.47
CA ASP A 74 12.72 7.18 -7.32
C ASP A 74 11.54 8.16 -7.25
N ALA A 75 10.31 7.68 -7.11
CA ALA A 75 9.13 8.52 -7.02
C ALA A 75 9.21 9.48 -5.82
N ASP A 76 8.59 10.65 -5.95
CA ASP A 76 8.55 11.66 -4.87
C ASP A 76 7.71 11.20 -3.69
N TRP A 77 6.58 10.55 -3.98
CA TRP A 77 5.65 10.00 -3.01
C TRP A 77 5.64 8.47 -3.06
N VAL A 78 5.46 7.86 -1.90
CA VAL A 78 5.15 6.42 -1.79
C VAL A 78 3.87 6.22 -1.00
N LEU A 79 3.08 5.25 -1.45
CA LEU A 79 1.90 4.78 -0.76
C LEU A 79 2.00 3.26 -0.58
N TYR A 80 1.92 2.78 0.65
CA TYR A 80 1.95 1.35 0.96
C TYR A 80 0.55 0.77 0.91
N LEU A 81 0.41 -0.36 0.23
CA LEU A 81 -0.84 -1.10 0.08
C LEU A 81 -0.56 -2.59 0.26
N ASP A 82 -1.33 -3.27 1.08
CA ASP A 82 -1.22 -4.72 1.20
C ASP A 82 -2.06 -5.42 0.10
N ALA A 83 -1.71 -6.67 -0.24
CA ALA A 83 -2.33 -7.36 -1.35
C ALA A 83 -3.85 -7.58 -1.18
N ASP A 84 -4.32 -7.65 0.05
CA ASP A 84 -5.73 -7.79 0.42
C ASP A 84 -6.46 -6.46 0.66
N GLU A 85 -5.83 -5.35 0.28
CA GLU A 85 -6.37 -4.00 0.44
C GLU A 85 -6.70 -3.37 -0.91
N ARG A 86 -7.69 -2.47 -0.93
CA ARG A 86 -8.12 -1.71 -2.11
C ARG A 86 -8.41 -0.26 -1.73
N LEU A 87 -8.03 0.67 -2.58
CA LEU A 87 -8.35 2.09 -2.46
C LEU A 87 -9.77 2.32 -2.99
N ASN A 88 -10.63 2.99 -2.22
CA ASN A 88 -11.92 3.39 -2.75
C ASN A 88 -11.81 4.63 -3.66
N GLU A 89 -12.86 4.95 -4.40
CA GLU A 89 -12.82 6.04 -5.40
C GLU A 89 -12.51 7.41 -4.79
N GLU A 90 -13.07 7.73 -3.62
CA GLU A 90 -12.82 8.99 -2.93
C GLU A 90 -11.34 9.13 -2.53
N LEU A 91 -10.74 8.04 -2.04
CA LEU A 91 -9.32 8.01 -1.68
C LEU A 91 -8.42 8.16 -2.91
N ILE A 92 -8.75 7.50 -4.02
CA ILE A 92 -8.02 7.62 -5.28
C ILE A 92 -7.97 9.09 -5.73
N ILE A 93 -9.10 9.78 -5.68
CA ILE A 93 -9.17 11.21 -6.03
C ILE A 93 -8.32 12.05 -5.08
N ALA A 94 -8.38 11.78 -3.78
CA ALA A 94 -7.60 12.50 -2.77
C ALA A 94 -6.08 12.31 -2.96
N VAL A 95 -5.65 11.08 -3.21
CA VAL A 95 -4.23 10.75 -3.48
C VAL A 95 -3.72 11.51 -4.71
N LYS A 96 -4.48 11.50 -5.79
CA LYS A 96 -4.12 12.23 -7.02
C LYS A 96 -3.99 13.74 -6.78
N ARG A 97 -4.86 14.33 -5.96
CA ARG A 97 -4.79 15.75 -5.59
C ARG A 97 -3.51 16.08 -4.83
N VAL A 98 -3.11 15.25 -3.87
CA VAL A 98 -1.87 15.42 -3.12
C VAL A 98 -0.67 15.41 -4.07
N VAL A 99 -0.59 14.43 -4.92
CA VAL A 99 0.52 14.29 -5.89
C VAL A 99 0.58 15.49 -6.85
N THR A 100 -0.56 15.97 -7.30
CA THR A 100 -0.66 17.12 -8.20
C THR A 100 -0.29 18.42 -7.50
N SER A 101 -0.55 18.56 -6.19
CA SER A 101 -0.30 19.80 -5.44
C SER A 101 1.18 20.19 -5.36
N GLY A 102 2.08 19.22 -5.44
CA GLY A 102 3.52 19.41 -5.27
C GLY A 102 3.96 19.70 -3.83
N GLN A 103 3.06 19.68 -2.87
CA GLN A 103 3.34 19.91 -1.46
C GLN A 103 3.94 18.64 -0.84
N MET A 104 5.15 18.75 -0.27
CA MET A 104 5.94 17.59 0.21
C MET A 104 6.31 17.69 1.70
N ASP A 105 5.56 18.44 2.49
CA ASP A 105 5.85 18.73 3.90
C ASP A 105 4.88 18.09 4.90
N VAL A 106 4.13 17.07 4.45
CA VAL A 106 3.09 16.38 5.21
C VAL A 106 3.15 14.89 4.91
N GLN A 107 2.85 14.07 5.91
CA GLN A 107 2.52 12.65 5.74
C GLN A 107 1.02 12.43 5.92
N TYR A 108 0.49 11.36 5.36
CA TYR A 108 -0.95 11.09 5.40
C TYR A 108 -1.28 9.75 6.03
N ALA A 109 -2.21 9.82 7.01
CA ALA A 109 -2.93 8.66 7.50
C ALA A 109 -4.18 8.43 6.65
N ILE A 110 -4.56 7.17 6.53
CA ILE A 110 -5.70 6.72 5.75
C ILE A 110 -6.60 5.88 6.63
N THR A 111 -7.91 6.09 6.55
CA THR A 111 -8.89 5.23 7.20
C THR A 111 -8.87 3.85 6.54
N ARG A 112 -8.80 2.79 7.33
CA ARG A 112 -8.92 1.41 6.86
C ARG A 112 -10.19 0.78 7.42
N LYS A 113 -11.03 0.25 6.56
CA LYS A 113 -12.27 -0.43 6.90
C LYS A 113 -12.21 -1.90 6.53
N SER A 114 -12.54 -2.77 7.47
CA SER A 114 -12.64 -4.19 7.20
C SER A 114 -13.88 -4.49 6.35
N VAL A 115 -13.69 -5.31 5.33
CA VAL A 115 -14.75 -5.82 4.46
C VAL A 115 -14.76 -7.34 4.60
N ALA A 116 -15.90 -7.91 4.96
CA ALA A 116 -16.09 -9.35 5.00
C ALA A 116 -17.47 -9.67 4.41
N PHE A 117 -17.53 -10.70 3.57
CA PHE A 117 -18.78 -11.13 2.91
C PHE A 117 -19.48 -9.96 2.18
N ASP A 118 -18.72 -9.13 1.48
CA ASP A 118 -19.18 -7.92 0.76
C ASP A 118 -19.86 -6.86 1.66
N VAL A 119 -19.68 -6.95 2.97
CA VAL A 119 -20.19 -5.96 3.94
C VAL A 119 -19.04 -5.15 4.50
N THR A 120 -19.15 -3.83 4.40
CA THR A 120 -18.20 -2.90 5.03
C THR A 120 -18.61 -2.62 6.46
N PHE A 121 -17.71 -2.91 7.40
CA PHE A 121 -17.95 -2.68 8.83
C PHE A 121 -17.62 -1.22 9.19
N SER A 122 -18.58 -0.57 9.85
CA SER A 122 -18.47 0.84 10.24
C SER A 122 -18.49 1.06 11.77
N TYR A 123 -18.51 -0.01 12.56
CA TYR A 123 -18.49 0.06 14.02
C TYR A 123 -18.08 -1.28 14.67
N GLY A 124 -17.81 -1.27 15.98
CA GLY A 124 -17.35 -2.42 16.74
C GLY A 124 -15.82 -2.59 16.70
N VAL A 125 -15.34 -3.77 17.08
CA VAL A 125 -13.89 -4.08 17.10
C VAL A 125 -13.24 -4.08 15.71
N LEU A 126 -14.05 -4.15 14.66
CA LEU A 126 -13.60 -4.07 13.26
C LEU A 126 -13.79 -2.66 12.67
N TYR A 127 -14.18 -1.68 13.51
CA TYR A 127 -14.34 -0.30 13.05
C TYR A 127 -13.01 0.29 12.59
N PRO A 128 -13.07 1.25 11.65
CA PRO A 128 -11.90 1.71 10.93
C PRO A 128 -10.80 2.18 11.87
N ASP A 129 -9.61 1.69 11.60
CA ASP A 129 -8.39 2.24 12.14
C ASP A 129 -7.79 3.28 11.16
N HIS A 130 -6.90 4.10 11.69
CA HIS A 130 -6.16 5.07 10.91
C HIS A 130 -4.71 4.58 10.79
N VAL A 131 -4.25 4.39 9.57
CA VAL A 131 -2.92 3.88 9.29
C VAL A 131 -2.11 4.87 8.48
N SER A 132 -0.90 5.17 8.93
CA SER A 132 0.02 6.02 8.17
C SER A 132 0.57 5.23 6.98
N ARG A 133 0.22 5.65 5.76
CA ARG A 133 0.50 4.88 4.56
C ARG A 133 1.09 5.67 3.40
N MET A 134 0.96 7.01 3.39
CA MET A 134 1.45 7.84 2.30
C MET A 134 2.46 8.87 2.80
N PHE A 135 3.64 8.86 2.20
CA PHE A 135 4.80 9.65 2.64
C PHE A 135 5.55 10.23 1.46
N PRO A 136 6.16 11.43 1.61
CA PRO A 136 7.29 11.79 0.78
C PRO A 136 8.40 10.73 0.96
N ARG A 137 8.85 10.12 -0.12
CA ARG A 137 9.72 8.93 -0.10
C ARG A 137 10.97 9.08 0.79
N LYS A 138 11.61 10.24 0.74
CA LYS A 138 12.87 10.50 1.45
C LYS A 138 12.70 10.75 2.95
N THR A 139 11.48 10.82 3.46
CA THR A 139 11.18 11.20 4.84
C THR A 139 10.76 10.04 5.73
N VAL A 140 10.57 8.87 5.18
CA VAL A 140 10.06 7.70 5.90
C VAL A 140 11.10 6.61 6.02
N LYS A 141 11.12 5.96 7.19
CA LYS A 141 11.85 4.73 7.45
C LYS A 141 10.99 3.83 8.32
N TRP A 142 10.94 2.55 8.01
CA TRP A 142 10.23 1.57 8.82
C TRP A 142 11.16 0.96 9.86
N VAL A 143 10.67 0.79 11.08
CA VAL A 143 11.43 0.29 12.22
C VAL A 143 10.69 -0.82 12.94
N ASN A 144 11.45 -1.64 13.68
CA ASN A 144 11.04 -2.82 14.42
C ASN A 144 10.65 -4.03 13.55
N LYS A 145 11.07 -5.21 13.98
CA LYS A 145 10.69 -6.49 13.34
C LYS A 145 9.29 -6.92 13.71
N VAL A 146 8.93 -6.70 14.97
CA VAL A 146 7.63 -6.97 15.57
C VAL A 146 6.99 -5.64 15.88
N HIS A 147 5.70 -5.48 15.55
CA HIS A 147 4.99 -4.21 15.62
C HIS A 147 5.68 -3.11 14.80
N GLU A 148 5.97 -3.43 13.55
CA GLU A 148 6.59 -2.47 12.63
C GLU A 148 5.74 -1.21 12.48
N HIS A 149 6.41 -0.08 12.44
CA HIS A 149 5.77 1.21 12.23
C HIS A 149 6.68 2.16 11.44
N PRO A 150 6.09 3.12 10.74
CA PRO A 150 6.87 4.13 10.03
C PRO A 150 7.35 5.22 10.98
N GLU A 151 8.61 5.61 10.85
CA GLU A 151 9.13 6.85 11.41
C GLU A 151 9.19 7.92 10.34
N CYS A 152 8.51 9.02 10.58
CA CYS A 152 8.48 10.19 9.71
C CYS A 152 8.23 11.42 10.59
N SER A 153 9.12 12.41 10.51
CA SER A 153 9.04 13.63 11.34
C SER A 153 8.07 14.68 10.84
N LEU A 154 7.48 14.47 9.65
CA LEU A 154 6.53 15.43 9.09
C LEU A 154 5.20 15.41 9.84
N PRO A 155 4.49 16.56 9.90
CA PRO A 155 3.16 16.59 10.47
C PRO A 155 2.22 15.67 9.68
N GLY A 156 1.33 15.00 10.42
CA GLY A 156 0.35 14.07 9.84
C GLY A 156 -0.98 14.76 9.55
N LYS A 157 -1.55 14.44 8.40
CA LYS A 157 -2.93 14.76 8.03
C LYS A 157 -3.65 13.48 7.63
N GLN A 158 -4.98 13.53 7.56
CA GLN A 158 -5.79 12.42 7.11
C GLN A 158 -6.37 12.70 5.73
N LEU A 159 -6.34 11.69 4.86
CA LEU A 159 -7.00 11.77 3.56
C LEU A 159 -8.47 11.39 3.67
N PRO A 160 -9.35 12.02 2.87
CA PRO A 160 -10.71 11.54 2.69
C PRO A 160 -10.72 10.19 1.95
N GLY A 161 -11.83 9.45 2.11
CA GLY A 161 -11.92 8.09 1.58
C GLY A 161 -11.35 7.06 2.53
N TYR A 162 -11.19 5.83 2.05
CA TYR A 162 -10.69 4.74 2.88
C TYR A 162 -10.06 3.61 2.05
N ILE A 163 -9.24 2.79 2.73
CA ILE A 163 -8.78 1.50 2.25
C ILE A 163 -9.78 0.43 2.68
N GLU A 164 -10.23 -0.38 1.73
CA GLU A 164 -10.98 -1.60 2.00
C GLU A 164 -10.00 -2.73 2.30
N HIS A 165 -10.11 -3.32 3.49
CA HIS A 165 -9.31 -4.47 3.90
C HIS A 165 -10.16 -5.74 3.86
N HIS A 166 -9.92 -6.59 2.88
CA HIS A 166 -10.64 -7.85 2.67
C HIS A 166 -10.10 -8.94 3.59
N THR A 167 -10.62 -8.99 4.82
CA THR A 167 -10.10 -9.86 5.91
C THR A 167 -10.47 -11.32 5.79
N TYR A 168 -11.52 -11.64 5.03
CA TYR A 168 -12.00 -13.01 4.88
C TYR A 168 -12.22 -13.33 3.40
N LYS A 169 -11.59 -14.41 2.97
CA LYS A 169 -11.94 -15.05 1.70
C LYS A 169 -13.18 -15.94 1.93
N ASP A 170 -14.02 -16.07 0.92
CA ASP A 170 -15.14 -17.01 0.95
C ASP A 170 -14.65 -18.42 1.32
N TRP A 171 -15.49 -19.14 2.06
CA TRP A 171 -15.24 -20.52 2.49
C TRP A 171 -15.24 -21.46 1.31
#